data_83708d0ecd30e9fa3f117676f99140f8
#
_entry.id   83708d0ecd30e9fa3f117676f99140f8
#
_cell.length_a   1.000
_cell.length_b   1.000
_cell.length_c   1.000
_cell.angle_alpha   90.00
_cell.angle_beta   90.00
_cell.angle_gamma   90.00
#
_symmetry.space_group_name_H-M   'P 1'
#
loop_
_entity.id
_entity.type
_entity.pdbx_description
1 polymer ?
#
loop_
_entity_poly.entity_id
_entity_poly.type
_entity_poly.pdbx_seq_one_letter_code
_entity_poly.pdbx_strand_id
1 'polypeptide(L)'
;IFIDFGSSVIRSCIMISAYYFYVLLQRKPDLLHAMAISGLAILIFDTNQLFDVGFQLSFIAVFGIFWLNEPILKYLPKPKNTVQNFLVNVVSISIAAQVATLPLVIYYFHQYSLVSVIANLVVIPFSEVIIIFALLMTILLGFGFDISWLNALYDSGVQLVLKVIHFFASLDVFFFKNIPMHWSEVIVLFSMIYFLRRFLTRHHLKSLIKVGFLVILFLMLRIGFNYYENTQSEILVHEFFKEKIISVKEKDKVVFFVKNSKNLEKQKKYIIEPYLVARRVNDFKIVFVPQNVKFLVINEKNYSVE
;
A
#
# COMPACT_ATOMS: atom_id res chain seq x y z
N ILE A 1 24.86 4.48 -8.40
CA ILE A 1 24.67 5.80 -9.06
C ILE A 1 23.31 5.86 -9.79
N PHE A 2 22.68 4.75 -10.17
CA PHE A 2 21.48 4.74 -11.01
C PHE A 2 20.15 4.68 -10.25
N ILE A 3 20.17 4.40 -8.96
CA ILE A 3 18.99 4.46 -8.10
C ILE A 3 19.50 5.14 -6.84
N ASP A 4 19.08 6.39 -6.60
CA ASP A 4 19.21 6.97 -5.26
C ASP A 4 18.81 5.88 -4.28
N PHE A 5 19.73 5.31 -3.53
CA PHE A 5 19.55 4.14 -2.66
C PHE A 5 18.14 4.10 -2.05
N GLY A 6 17.17 3.75 -2.89
CA GLY A 6 15.77 3.76 -2.50
C GLY A 6 15.60 2.89 -1.29
N SER A 7 15.02 3.41 -0.23
CA SER A 7 14.90 2.73 1.07
C SER A 7 14.35 1.30 0.95
N SER A 8 13.55 1.03 -0.10
CA SER A 8 13.03 -0.31 -0.42
C SER A 8 14.12 -1.29 -0.86
N VAL A 9 15.09 -0.83 -1.67
CA VAL A 9 16.21 -1.67 -2.16
C VAL A 9 17.14 -2.01 -1.00
N ILE A 10 17.47 -1.03 -0.17
CA ILE A 10 18.31 -1.23 1.03
C ILE A 10 17.68 -2.27 1.94
N ARG A 11 16.38 -2.15 2.23
CA ARG A 11 15.66 -3.12 3.07
C ARG A 11 15.75 -4.54 2.51
N SER A 12 15.47 -4.70 1.22
CA SER A 12 15.54 -6.01 0.55
C SER A 12 16.95 -6.60 0.60
N CYS A 13 17.97 -5.79 0.31
CA CYS A 13 19.37 -6.23 0.37
C CYS A 13 19.75 -6.69 1.78
N ILE A 14 19.41 -5.94 2.83
CA ILE A 14 19.74 -6.30 4.21
C ILE A 14 19.00 -7.57 4.63
N MET A 15 17.70 -7.72 4.30
CA MET A 15 16.92 -8.92 4.61
C MET A 15 17.49 -10.17 3.94
N ILE A 16 17.82 -10.09 2.64
CA ILE A 16 18.40 -11.20 1.88
C ILE A 16 19.79 -11.52 2.41
N SER A 17 20.62 -10.51 2.68
CA SER A 17 21.95 -10.72 3.24
C SER A 17 21.90 -11.39 4.61
N ALA A 18 21.01 -10.95 5.49
CA ALA A 18 20.80 -11.57 6.79
C ALA A 18 20.35 -13.03 6.64
N TYR A 19 19.43 -13.33 5.73
CA TYR A 19 18.96 -14.68 5.48
C TYR A 19 20.09 -15.60 4.99
N TYR A 20 20.86 -15.18 3.98
CA TYR A 20 21.97 -15.99 3.46
C TYR A 20 23.13 -16.09 4.43
N PHE A 21 23.32 -15.13 5.32
CA PHE A 21 24.30 -15.23 6.41
C PHE A 21 24.00 -16.41 7.33
N TYR A 22 22.72 -16.70 7.64
CA TYR A 22 22.33 -17.90 8.36
C TYR A 22 22.65 -19.18 7.58
N VAL A 23 22.43 -19.19 6.26
CA VAL A 23 22.76 -20.32 5.39
C VAL A 23 24.27 -20.59 5.42
N LEU A 24 25.10 -19.56 5.33
CA LEU A 24 26.56 -19.66 5.39
C LEU A 24 27.05 -20.19 6.74
N LEU A 25 26.38 -19.85 7.82
CA LEU A 25 26.68 -20.37 9.16
C LEU A 25 26.19 -21.82 9.36
N GLN A 26 25.70 -22.49 8.31
CA GLN A 26 25.10 -23.84 8.35
C GLN A 26 23.99 -24.00 9.40
N ARG A 27 23.32 -22.90 9.76
CA ARG A 27 22.15 -22.91 10.63
C ARG A 27 20.88 -23.00 9.79
N LYS A 28 19.82 -23.57 10.37
CA LYS A 28 18.51 -23.56 9.70
C LYS A 28 18.09 -22.11 9.48
N PRO A 29 17.92 -21.66 8.23
CA PRO A 29 17.50 -20.30 7.95
C PRO A 29 16.09 -20.09 8.49
N ASP A 30 15.92 -19.09 9.36
CA ASP A 30 14.64 -18.67 9.90
C ASP A 30 14.33 -17.27 9.39
N LEU A 31 13.27 -17.17 8.63
CA LEU A 31 12.84 -15.90 8.02
C LEU A 31 12.51 -14.84 9.09
N LEU A 32 11.96 -15.25 10.23
CA LEU A 32 11.67 -14.32 11.34
C LEU A 32 12.93 -13.74 11.95
N HIS A 33 13.96 -14.55 12.16
CA HIS A 33 15.23 -14.07 12.69
C HIS A 33 15.93 -13.14 11.69
N ALA A 34 15.95 -13.51 10.40
CA ALA A 34 16.53 -12.66 9.36
C ALA A 34 15.78 -11.30 9.28
N MET A 35 14.44 -11.33 9.35
CA MET A 35 13.62 -10.14 9.39
C MET A 35 13.89 -9.28 10.65
N ALA A 36 13.98 -9.89 11.83
CA ALA A 36 14.24 -9.18 13.07
C ALA A 36 15.63 -8.50 13.06
N ILE A 37 16.67 -9.22 12.63
CA ILE A 37 18.03 -8.67 12.53
C ILE A 37 18.10 -7.54 11.52
N SER A 38 17.49 -7.71 10.34
CA SER A 38 17.46 -6.65 9.33
C SER A 38 16.69 -5.42 9.80
N GLY A 39 15.57 -5.60 10.50
CA GLY A 39 14.81 -4.51 11.10
C GLY A 39 15.63 -3.75 12.15
N LEU A 40 16.28 -4.46 13.06
CA LEU A 40 17.15 -3.86 14.06
C LEU A 40 18.33 -3.14 13.41
N ALA A 41 18.99 -3.73 12.42
CA ALA A 41 20.08 -3.09 11.72
C ALA A 41 19.65 -1.76 11.09
N ILE A 42 18.52 -1.73 10.39
CA ILE A 42 18.00 -0.49 9.78
C ILE A 42 17.68 0.56 10.84
N LEU A 43 17.03 0.18 11.93
CA LEU A 43 16.62 1.10 12.99
C LEU A 43 17.81 1.64 13.83
N ILE A 44 18.91 0.92 13.90
CA ILE A 44 20.16 1.42 14.53
C ILE A 44 20.74 2.59 13.71
N PHE A 45 20.68 2.51 12.38
CA PHE A 45 21.18 3.57 11.50
C PHE A 45 20.22 4.76 11.41
N ASP A 46 18.91 4.50 11.34
CA ASP A 46 17.88 5.53 11.26
C ASP A 46 16.59 5.08 11.93
N THR A 47 16.34 5.56 13.13
CA THR A 47 15.13 5.25 13.91
C THR A 47 13.84 5.76 13.27
N ASN A 48 13.91 6.82 12.42
CA ASN A 48 12.74 7.37 11.76
C ASN A 48 12.13 6.39 10.73
N GLN A 49 12.91 5.42 10.26
CA GLN A 49 12.40 4.37 9.36
C GLN A 49 11.22 3.60 9.96
N LEU A 50 11.09 3.54 11.29
CA LEU A 50 9.93 2.92 11.94
C LEU A 50 8.60 3.55 11.52
N PHE A 51 8.60 4.86 11.25
CA PHE A 51 7.43 5.62 10.82
C PHE A 51 7.31 5.70 9.28
N ASP A 52 8.30 5.20 8.54
CA ASP A 52 8.20 5.10 7.08
C ASP A 52 7.19 4.05 6.67
N VAL A 53 6.22 4.46 5.83
CA VAL A 53 5.13 3.58 5.35
C VAL A 53 5.68 2.38 4.60
N GLY A 54 6.73 2.58 3.79
CA GLY A 54 7.36 1.50 3.04
C GLY A 54 8.06 0.50 3.96
N PHE A 55 8.69 0.95 5.05
CA PHE A 55 9.27 0.06 6.06
C PHE A 55 8.17 -0.80 6.69
N GLN A 56 7.11 -0.19 7.20
CA GLN A 56 6.01 -0.90 7.84
C GLN A 56 5.38 -1.92 6.90
N LEU A 57 5.05 -1.53 5.66
CA LEU A 57 4.42 -2.42 4.69
C LEU A 57 5.34 -3.58 4.29
N SER A 58 6.64 -3.33 4.09
CA SER A 58 7.61 -4.37 3.73
C SER A 58 7.74 -5.43 4.83
N PHE A 59 7.90 -5.00 6.08
CA PHE A 59 8.05 -5.91 7.20
C PHE A 59 6.77 -6.67 7.50
N ILE A 60 5.60 -6.02 7.43
CA ILE A 60 4.31 -6.70 7.59
C ILE A 60 4.02 -7.66 6.45
N ALA A 61 4.41 -7.36 5.21
CA ALA A 61 4.26 -8.27 4.08
C ALA A 61 5.08 -9.55 4.30
N VAL A 62 6.37 -9.44 4.64
CA VAL A 62 7.24 -10.59 4.89
C VAL A 62 6.74 -11.40 6.10
N PHE A 63 6.35 -10.73 7.18
CA PHE A 63 5.73 -11.38 8.34
C PHE A 63 4.43 -12.09 7.95
N GLY A 64 3.59 -11.45 7.15
CA GLY A 64 2.33 -12.00 6.67
C GLY A 64 2.52 -13.25 5.82
N ILE A 65 3.50 -13.23 4.91
CA ILE A 65 3.87 -14.41 4.12
C ILE A 65 4.31 -15.55 5.04
N PHE A 66 5.24 -15.28 5.95
CA PHE A 66 5.69 -16.29 6.91
C PHE A 66 4.53 -16.87 7.73
N TRP A 67 3.62 -16.03 8.18
CA TRP A 67 2.59 -16.39 9.14
C TRP A 67 1.33 -16.96 8.51
N LEU A 68 0.92 -16.50 7.31
CA LEU A 68 -0.36 -16.86 6.66
C LEU A 68 -0.19 -17.84 5.50
N ASN A 69 1.00 -17.96 4.89
CA ASN A 69 1.17 -18.78 3.68
C ASN A 69 0.80 -20.25 3.91
N GLU A 70 1.32 -20.86 4.98
CA GLU A 70 1.04 -22.27 5.27
C GLU A 70 -0.46 -22.57 5.51
N PRO A 71 -1.19 -21.79 6.32
CA PRO A 71 -2.65 -21.94 6.43
C PRO A 71 -3.38 -21.79 5.10
N ILE A 72 -3.00 -20.82 4.26
CA ILE A 72 -3.66 -20.57 2.97
C ILE A 72 -3.42 -21.73 2.00
N LEU A 73 -2.19 -22.25 1.93
CA LEU A 73 -1.84 -23.38 1.08
C LEU A 73 -2.70 -24.64 1.36
N LYS A 74 -3.15 -24.83 2.59
CA LYS A 74 -4.02 -25.98 2.96
C LYS A 74 -5.38 -25.94 2.26
N TYR A 75 -5.86 -24.75 1.87
CA TYR A 75 -7.17 -24.57 1.19
C TYR A 75 -7.03 -24.46 -0.31
N LEU A 76 -5.83 -24.33 -0.85
CA LEU A 76 -5.59 -24.30 -2.29
C LEU A 76 -5.52 -25.71 -2.87
N PRO A 77 -5.81 -25.88 -4.16
CA PRO A 77 -5.74 -27.19 -4.83
C PRO A 77 -4.34 -27.79 -4.70
N LYS A 78 -4.27 -29.09 -4.39
CA LYS A 78 -2.98 -29.79 -4.34
C LYS A 78 -2.36 -29.84 -5.74
N PRO A 79 -1.16 -29.34 -5.94
CA PRO A 79 -0.51 -29.32 -7.24
C PRO A 79 -0.14 -30.73 -7.67
N LYS A 80 -0.37 -31.04 -8.96
CA LYS A 80 -0.01 -32.31 -9.58
C LYS A 80 1.35 -32.26 -10.28
N ASN A 81 1.77 -31.06 -10.74
CA ASN A 81 2.96 -30.82 -11.53
C ASN A 81 3.77 -29.66 -10.94
N THR A 82 5.06 -29.58 -11.30
CA THR A 82 5.97 -28.50 -10.85
C THR A 82 5.44 -27.11 -11.19
N VAL A 83 4.87 -26.91 -12.39
CA VAL A 83 4.29 -25.63 -12.82
C VAL A 83 3.09 -25.25 -11.93
N GLN A 84 2.20 -26.19 -11.66
CA GLN A 84 1.05 -25.96 -10.78
C GLN A 84 1.52 -25.64 -9.35
N ASN A 85 2.57 -26.31 -8.87
CA ASN A 85 3.14 -26.00 -7.55
C ASN A 85 3.68 -24.57 -7.49
N PHE A 86 4.39 -24.12 -8.51
CA PHE A 86 4.85 -22.74 -8.62
C PHE A 86 3.68 -21.76 -8.60
N LEU A 87 2.66 -21.97 -9.43
CA LEU A 87 1.50 -21.09 -9.51
C LEU A 87 0.72 -21.02 -8.17
N VAL A 88 0.49 -22.18 -7.54
CA VAL A 88 -0.21 -22.25 -6.24
C VAL A 88 0.58 -21.51 -5.16
N ASN A 89 1.91 -21.64 -5.14
CA ASN A 89 2.75 -20.89 -4.21
C ASN A 89 2.71 -19.39 -4.47
N VAL A 90 2.82 -18.94 -5.72
CA VAL A 90 2.73 -17.49 -6.06
C VAL A 90 1.38 -16.91 -5.62
N VAL A 91 0.27 -17.62 -5.87
CA VAL A 91 -1.07 -17.20 -5.42
C VAL A 91 -1.13 -17.13 -3.90
N SER A 92 -0.66 -18.17 -3.21
CA SER A 92 -0.68 -18.23 -1.74
C SER A 92 0.13 -17.11 -1.10
N ILE A 93 1.34 -16.88 -1.58
CA ILE A 93 2.23 -15.81 -1.11
C ILE A 93 1.59 -14.44 -1.37
N SER A 94 1.01 -14.23 -2.56
CA SER A 94 0.33 -12.97 -2.91
C SER A 94 -0.87 -12.69 -2.01
N ILE A 95 -1.71 -13.70 -1.75
CA ILE A 95 -2.84 -13.56 -0.83
C ILE A 95 -2.35 -13.29 0.60
N ALA A 96 -1.35 -14.02 1.07
CA ALA A 96 -0.79 -13.86 2.42
C ALA A 96 -0.25 -12.43 2.64
N ALA A 97 0.54 -11.93 1.68
CA ALA A 97 1.09 -10.57 1.72
C ALA A 97 -0.03 -9.52 1.70
N GLN A 98 -1.00 -9.66 0.80
CA GLN A 98 -2.10 -8.70 0.67
C GLN A 98 -3.02 -8.68 1.88
N VAL A 99 -3.39 -9.84 2.43
CA VAL A 99 -4.22 -9.91 3.64
C VAL A 99 -3.49 -9.26 4.82
N ALA A 100 -2.19 -9.51 4.97
CA ALA A 100 -1.41 -8.93 6.06
C ALA A 100 -1.24 -7.41 5.92
N THR A 101 -1.01 -6.90 4.72
CA THR A 101 -0.79 -5.47 4.48
C THR A 101 -2.09 -4.67 4.35
N LEU A 102 -3.22 -5.32 4.05
CA LEU A 102 -4.52 -4.69 3.78
C LEU A 102 -4.90 -3.59 4.80
N PRO A 103 -4.81 -3.80 6.15
CA PRO A 103 -5.21 -2.78 7.10
C PRO A 103 -4.39 -1.49 6.96
N LEU A 104 -3.08 -1.60 6.76
CA LEU A 104 -2.20 -0.44 6.59
C LEU A 104 -2.31 0.19 5.20
N VAL A 105 -2.48 -0.61 4.15
CA VAL A 105 -2.69 -0.09 2.79
C VAL A 105 -3.93 0.78 2.75
N ILE A 106 -5.04 0.34 3.33
CA ILE A 106 -6.26 1.15 3.37
C ILE A 106 -6.06 2.37 4.27
N TYR A 107 -5.36 2.24 5.40
CA TYR A 107 -5.10 3.35 6.31
C TYR A 107 -4.27 4.48 5.68
N TYR A 108 -3.18 4.13 4.95
CA TYR A 108 -2.27 5.12 4.39
C TYR A 108 -2.70 5.62 3.01
N PHE A 109 -3.21 4.73 2.16
CA PHE A 109 -3.51 5.07 0.78
C PHE A 109 -4.99 5.26 0.50
N HIS A 110 -5.88 4.90 1.44
CA HIS A 110 -7.33 5.01 1.30
C HIS A 110 -7.89 4.31 0.06
N GLN A 111 -7.19 3.31 -0.45
CA GLN A 111 -7.57 2.57 -1.64
C GLN A 111 -7.13 1.10 -1.57
N TYR A 112 -7.84 0.24 -2.30
CA TYR A 112 -7.52 -1.17 -2.37
C TYR A 112 -7.93 -1.76 -3.72
N SER A 113 -7.07 -2.63 -4.29
CA SER A 113 -7.32 -3.33 -5.54
C SER A 113 -7.40 -4.84 -5.32
N LEU A 114 -8.54 -5.44 -5.64
CA LEU A 114 -8.69 -6.91 -5.63
C LEU A 114 -7.99 -7.57 -6.82
N VAL A 115 -7.81 -6.84 -7.92
CA VAL A 115 -7.18 -7.35 -9.14
C VAL A 115 -5.71 -7.66 -8.92
N SER A 116 -5.08 -7.04 -7.92
CA SER A 116 -3.65 -7.19 -7.66
C SER A 116 -3.21 -8.64 -7.39
N VAL A 117 -4.07 -9.51 -6.82
CA VAL A 117 -3.76 -10.95 -6.66
C VAL A 117 -3.57 -11.61 -8.02
N ILE A 118 -4.49 -11.35 -8.96
CA ILE A 118 -4.47 -11.93 -10.31
C ILE A 118 -3.32 -11.31 -11.12
N ALA A 119 -3.14 -10.00 -11.01
CA ALA A 119 -2.04 -9.29 -11.66
C ALA A 119 -0.68 -9.86 -11.22
N ASN A 120 -0.49 -10.09 -9.93
CA ASN A 120 0.76 -10.66 -9.39
C ASN A 120 1.07 -12.05 -9.93
N LEU A 121 0.04 -12.87 -10.22
CA LEU A 121 0.24 -14.20 -10.82
C LEU A 121 0.94 -14.12 -12.18
N VAL A 122 0.72 -13.04 -12.92
CA VAL A 122 1.33 -12.81 -14.24
C VAL A 122 2.58 -11.94 -14.10
N VAL A 123 2.48 -10.82 -13.40
CA VAL A 123 3.55 -9.81 -13.32
C VAL A 123 4.80 -10.36 -12.61
N ILE A 124 4.65 -11.11 -11.51
CA ILE A 124 5.80 -11.61 -10.73
C ILE A 124 6.71 -12.50 -11.58
N PRO A 125 6.25 -13.61 -12.20
CA PRO A 125 7.13 -14.49 -12.97
C PRO A 125 7.75 -13.78 -14.17
N PHE A 126 7.01 -12.90 -14.85
CA PHE A 126 7.57 -12.12 -15.96
C PHE A 126 8.62 -11.12 -15.49
N SER A 127 8.39 -10.45 -14.36
CA SER A 127 9.37 -9.53 -13.78
C SER A 127 10.65 -10.23 -13.35
N GLU A 128 10.57 -11.44 -12.79
CA GLU A 128 11.75 -12.25 -12.43
C GLU A 128 12.61 -12.55 -13.67
N VAL A 129 11.99 -12.97 -14.77
CA VAL A 129 12.68 -13.24 -16.03
C VAL A 129 13.36 -11.96 -16.54
N ILE A 130 12.66 -10.82 -16.52
CA ILE A 130 13.21 -9.54 -16.98
C ILE A 130 14.39 -9.09 -16.10
N ILE A 131 14.31 -9.25 -14.79
CA ILE A 131 15.40 -8.89 -13.85
C ILE A 131 16.65 -9.74 -14.13
N ILE A 132 16.48 -11.05 -14.31
CA ILE A 132 17.60 -11.96 -14.64
C ILE A 132 18.23 -11.54 -15.97
N PHE A 133 17.38 -11.23 -16.97
CA PHE A 133 17.83 -10.81 -18.29
C PHE A 133 18.53 -9.44 -18.24
N ALA A 134 18.01 -8.49 -17.45
CA ALA A 134 18.65 -7.19 -17.20
C ALA A 134 20.06 -7.35 -16.61
N LEU A 135 20.19 -8.27 -15.63
CA LEU A 135 21.50 -8.55 -15.01
C LEU A 135 22.49 -9.12 -16.06
N LEU A 136 22.04 -10.09 -16.87
CA LEU A 136 22.86 -10.66 -17.93
C LEU A 136 23.30 -9.58 -18.93
N MET A 137 22.36 -8.71 -19.36
CA MET A 137 22.66 -7.59 -20.26
C MET A 137 23.67 -6.61 -19.66
N THR A 138 23.53 -6.29 -18.38
CA THR A 138 24.46 -5.39 -17.68
C THR A 138 25.87 -5.98 -17.65
N ILE A 139 26.01 -7.29 -17.44
CA ILE A 139 27.31 -7.99 -17.47
C ILE A 139 27.90 -7.96 -18.88
N LEU A 140 27.12 -8.29 -19.91
CA LEU A 140 27.60 -8.27 -21.32
C LEU A 140 28.06 -6.89 -21.74
N LEU A 141 27.28 -5.86 -21.42
CA LEU A 141 27.67 -4.47 -21.71
C LEU A 141 28.93 -4.05 -20.94
N GLY A 142 29.10 -4.53 -19.68
CA GLY A 142 30.30 -4.30 -18.89
C GLY A 142 31.58 -4.89 -19.53
N PHE A 143 31.44 -5.98 -20.29
CA PHE A 143 32.51 -6.57 -21.08
C PHE A 143 32.65 -5.97 -22.53
N GLY A 144 31.85 -4.97 -22.85
CA GLY A 144 31.89 -4.30 -24.17
C GLY A 144 31.09 -5.03 -25.25
N PHE A 145 30.29 -6.05 -24.92
CA PHE A 145 29.43 -6.73 -25.90
C PHE A 145 28.09 -6.02 -26.00
N ASP A 146 27.90 -5.21 -27.03
CA ASP A 146 26.62 -4.59 -27.37
C ASP A 146 25.95 -5.37 -28.50
N ILE A 147 24.91 -6.13 -28.19
CA ILE A 147 24.23 -7.03 -29.13
C ILE A 147 22.82 -6.46 -29.40
N SER A 148 22.64 -5.81 -30.55
CA SER A 148 21.43 -5.07 -30.91
C SER A 148 20.13 -5.91 -30.86
N TRP A 149 20.17 -7.17 -31.33
CA TRP A 149 18.99 -8.03 -31.28
C TRP A 149 18.59 -8.41 -29.85
N LEU A 150 19.57 -8.54 -28.96
CA LEU A 150 19.34 -8.86 -27.53
C LEU A 150 18.72 -7.65 -26.81
N ASN A 151 19.18 -6.43 -27.15
CA ASN A 151 18.55 -5.19 -26.64
C ASN A 151 17.10 -5.08 -27.10
N ALA A 152 16.81 -5.36 -28.39
CA ALA A 152 15.45 -5.34 -28.91
C ALA A 152 14.53 -6.39 -28.23
N LEU A 153 15.07 -7.58 -27.93
CA LEU A 153 14.33 -8.62 -27.19
C LEU A 153 14.01 -8.17 -25.76
N TYR A 154 15.00 -7.57 -25.07
CA TYR A 154 14.81 -7.02 -23.74
C TYR A 154 13.75 -5.92 -23.71
N ASP A 155 13.84 -4.94 -24.62
CA ASP A 155 12.88 -3.86 -24.72
C ASP A 155 11.46 -4.37 -25.00
N SER A 156 11.33 -5.36 -25.88
CA SER A 156 10.03 -5.99 -26.18
C SER A 156 9.44 -6.69 -24.95
N GLY A 157 10.29 -7.37 -24.17
CA GLY A 157 9.88 -8.00 -22.91
C GLY A 157 9.40 -6.99 -21.87
N VAL A 158 10.15 -5.89 -21.68
CA VAL A 158 9.77 -4.80 -20.78
C VAL A 158 8.45 -4.16 -21.22
N GLN A 159 8.30 -3.87 -22.51
CA GLN A 159 7.05 -3.29 -23.04
C GLN A 159 5.86 -4.22 -22.87
N LEU A 160 6.05 -5.54 -23.02
CA LEU A 160 4.99 -6.53 -22.78
C LEU A 160 4.53 -6.48 -21.34
N VAL A 161 5.45 -6.49 -20.36
CA VAL A 161 5.10 -6.41 -18.94
C VAL A 161 4.41 -5.08 -18.62
N LEU A 162 4.87 -3.96 -19.15
CA LEU A 162 4.21 -2.68 -18.97
C LEU A 162 2.79 -2.68 -19.54
N LYS A 163 2.56 -3.26 -20.71
CA LYS A 163 1.21 -3.42 -21.28
C LYS A 163 0.30 -4.25 -20.38
N VAL A 164 0.81 -5.35 -19.82
CA VAL A 164 0.07 -6.20 -18.88
C VAL A 164 -0.29 -5.42 -17.62
N ILE A 165 0.67 -4.67 -17.05
CA ILE A 165 0.42 -3.83 -15.87
C ILE A 165 -0.65 -2.78 -16.18
N HIS A 166 -0.54 -2.07 -17.30
CA HIS A 166 -1.54 -1.07 -17.71
C HIS A 166 -2.92 -1.69 -17.94
N PHE A 167 -2.98 -2.89 -18.53
CA PHE A 167 -4.24 -3.61 -18.67
C PHE A 167 -4.90 -3.88 -17.31
N PHE A 168 -4.17 -4.43 -16.34
CA PHE A 168 -4.72 -4.64 -15.01
C PHE A 168 -5.04 -3.34 -14.27
N ALA A 169 -4.25 -2.29 -14.49
CA ALA A 169 -4.49 -0.97 -13.90
C ALA A 169 -5.75 -0.28 -14.48
N SER A 170 -6.14 -0.61 -15.70
CA SER A 170 -7.36 -0.07 -16.33
C SER A 170 -8.66 -0.77 -15.87
N LEU A 171 -8.56 -1.86 -15.11
CA LEU A 171 -9.73 -2.58 -14.58
C LEU A 171 -10.28 -1.87 -13.33
N ASP A 172 -10.93 -0.72 -13.52
CA ASP A 172 -11.47 0.12 -12.44
C ASP A 172 -12.56 -0.56 -11.59
N VAL A 173 -13.24 -1.59 -12.12
CA VAL A 173 -14.38 -2.25 -11.47
C VAL A 173 -14.03 -2.87 -10.10
N PHE A 174 -12.79 -3.34 -9.95
CA PHE A 174 -12.31 -3.97 -8.71
C PHE A 174 -11.35 -3.07 -7.92
N PHE A 175 -11.32 -1.79 -8.25
CA PHE A 175 -10.49 -0.81 -7.58
C PHE A 175 -11.33 0.11 -6.69
N PHE A 176 -11.23 -0.11 -5.39
CA PHE A 176 -11.94 0.67 -4.38
C PHE A 176 -11.12 1.88 -3.99
N LYS A 177 -11.64 3.07 -4.26
CA LYS A 177 -11.04 4.37 -3.90
C LYS A 177 -11.79 5.01 -2.72
N ASN A 178 -11.13 5.93 -2.05
CA ASN A 178 -11.75 6.77 -1.01
C ASN A 178 -12.32 5.96 0.16
N ILE A 179 -11.58 4.95 0.62
CA ILE A 179 -11.97 4.16 1.79
C ILE A 179 -11.43 4.85 3.05
N PRO A 180 -12.26 5.56 3.83
CA PRO A 180 -11.81 6.15 5.07
C PRO A 180 -11.46 5.04 6.09
N MET A 181 -10.37 5.24 6.82
CA MET A 181 -9.92 4.27 7.82
C MET A 181 -9.37 5.01 9.04
N HIS A 182 -9.88 4.69 10.23
CA HIS A 182 -9.36 5.19 11.49
C HIS A 182 -8.41 4.15 12.13
N TRP A 183 -7.49 4.59 12.96
CA TRP A 183 -6.52 3.71 13.62
C TRP A 183 -7.16 2.55 14.42
N SER A 184 -8.28 2.81 15.09
CA SER A 184 -9.02 1.76 15.81
C SER A 184 -9.60 0.69 14.86
N GLU A 185 -10.04 1.07 13.65
CA GLU A 185 -10.51 0.14 12.63
C GLU A 185 -9.35 -0.76 12.14
N VAL A 186 -8.13 -0.21 12.03
CA VAL A 186 -6.90 -0.99 11.70
C VAL A 186 -6.64 -2.07 12.74
N ILE A 187 -6.71 -1.74 14.04
CA ILE A 187 -6.50 -2.70 15.13
C ILE A 187 -7.54 -3.83 15.07
N VAL A 188 -8.79 -3.49 14.80
CA VAL A 188 -9.86 -4.50 14.67
C VAL A 188 -9.60 -5.41 13.48
N LEU A 189 -9.16 -4.87 12.33
CA LEU A 189 -8.81 -5.68 11.15
C LEU A 189 -7.64 -6.63 11.43
N PHE A 190 -6.57 -6.19 12.09
CA PHE A 190 -5.48 -7.08 12.49
C PHE A 190 -5.96 -8.19 13.45
N SER A 191 -6.85 -7.84 14.37
CA SER A 191 -7.46 -8.82 15.27
C SER A 191 -8.32 -9.84 14.50
N MET A 192 -9.06 -9.39 13.48
CA MET A 192 -9.82 -10.27 12.58
C MET A 192 -8.90 -11.24 11.84
N ILE A 193 -7.79 -10.76 11.26
CA ILE A 193 -6.79 -11.59 10.56
C ILE A 193 -6.21 -12.64 11.52
N TYR A 194 -5.92 -12.26 12.76
CA TYR A 194 -5.41 -13.18 13.78
C TYR A 194 -6.41 -14.32 14.08
N PHE A 195 -7.68 -14.01 14.34
CA PHE A 195 -8.69 -15.02 14.64
C PHE A 195 -9.09 -15.84 13.40
N LEU A 196 -9.07 -15.22 12.21
CA LEU A 196 -9.28 -15.92 10.94
C LEU A 196 -8.19 -16.99 10.73
N ARG A 197 -6.92 -16.62 10.89
CA ARG A 197 -5.82 -17.60 10.85
C ARG A 197 -6.02 -18.75 11.84
N ARG A 198 -6.40 -18.41 13.08
CA ARG A 198 -6.64 -19.43 14.10
C ARG A 198 -7.80 -20.36 13.72
N PHE A 199 -8.82 -19.85 13.07
CA PHE A 199 -9.90 -20.66 12.50
C PHE A 199 -9.38 -21.57 11.38
N LEU A 200 -8.65 -21.02 10.41
CA LEU A 200 -8.06 -21.77 9.30
C LEU A 200 -7.11 -22.90 9.75
N THR A 201 -6.39 -22.70 10.87
CA THR A 201 -5.43 -23.71 11.35
C THR A 201 -6.06 -24.77 12.23
N ARG A 202 -7.05 -24.43 13.05
CA ARG A 202 -7.58 -25.31 14.12
C ARG A 202 -9.06 -25.65 13.98
N HIS A 203 -9.79 -25.07 13.01
CA HIS A 203 -11.24 -25.26 12.78
C HIS A 203 -12.13 -25.08 14.01
N HIS A 204 -11.70 -24.27 14.98
CA HIS A 204 -12.48 -24.02 16.18
C HIS A 204 -13.63 -23.04 15.92
N LEU A 205 -14.87 -23.47 16.06
CA LEU A 205 -16.07 -22.62 15.95
C LEU A 205 -15.99 -21.37 16.83
N LYS A 206 -15.39 -21.47 18.02
CA LYS A 206 -15.15 -20.30 18.90
C LYS A 206 -14.32 -19.20 18.22
N SER A 207 -13.39 -19.55 17.34
CA SER A 207 -12.60 -18.56 16.59
C SER A 207 -13.44 -17.88 15.50
N LEU A 208 -14.33 -18.61 14.85
CA LEU A 208 -15.26 -18.06 13.86
C LEU A 208 -16.26 -17.08 14.52
N ILE A 209 -16.80 -17.43 15.68
CA ILE A 209 -17.69 -16.55 16.46
C ILE A 209 -16.96 -15.23 16.81
N LYS A 210 -15.67 -15.30 17.20
CA LYS A 210 -14.87 -14.10 17.48
C LYS A 210 -14.67 -13.24 16.23
N VAL A 211 -14.43 -13.84 15.06
CA VAL A 211 -14.37 -13.10 13.80
C VAL A 211 -15.71 -12.41 13.53
N GLY A 212 -16.83 -13.10 13.68
CA GLY A 212 -18.16 -12.51 13.52
C GLY A 212 -18.40 -11.32 14.46
N PHE A 213 -18.02 -11.46 15.74
CA PHE A 213 -18.08 -10.35 16.69
C PHE A 213 -17.23 -9.15 16.27
N LEU A 214 -15.99 -9.40 15.79
CA LEU A 214 -15.10 -8.35 15.32
C LEU A 214 -15.62 -7.67 14.04
N VAL A 215 -16.31 -8.40 13.17
CA VAL A 215 -16.99 -7.81 12.00
C VAL A 215 -18.07 -6.83 12.47
N ILE A 216 -18.90 -7.24 13.42
CA ILE A 216 -19.95 -6.36 13.98
C ILE A 216 -19.30 -5.14 14.66
N LEU A 217 -18.25 -5.34 15.44
CA LEU A 217 -17.50 -4.25 16.08
C LEU A 217 -16.93 -3.28 15.04
N PHE A 218 -16.34 -3.80 13.96
CA PHE A 218 -15.81 -2.98 12.86
C PHE A 218 -16.91 -2.12 12.22
N LEU A 219 -18.07 -2.73 11.94
CA LEU A 219 -19.22 -2.01 11.38
C LEU A 219 -19.77 -0.95 12.33
N MET A 220 -19.85 -1.25 13.63
CA MET A 220 -20.27 -0.27 14.65
C MET A 220 -19.30 0.92 14.73
N LEU A 221 -17.99 0.65 14.76
CA LEU A 221 -16.98 1.71 14.74
C LEU A 221 -17.11 2.58 13.48
N ARG A 222 -17.28 1.94 12.32
CA ARG A 222 -17.43 2.63 11.05
C ARG A 222 -18.65 3.54 11.00
N ILE A 223 -19.80 3.06 11.49
CA ILE A 223 -21.02 3.85 11.61
C ILE A 223 -20.82 4.99 12.63
N GLY A 224 -20.22 4.69 13.78
CA GLY A 224 -19.93 5.68 14.80
C GLY A 224 -19.02 6.81 14.32
N PHE A 225 -17.93 6.49 13.60
CA PHE A 225 -17.06 7.50 13.03
C PHE A 225 -17.73 8.29 11.90
N ASN A 226 -18.56 7.65 11.06
CA ASN A 226 -19.32 8.38 10.04
C ASN A 226 -20.28 9.37 10.69
N TYR A 227 -21.00 8.95 11.72
CA TYR A 227 -21.92 9.84 12.43
C TYR A 227 -21.18 10.99 13.12
N TYR A 228 -20.07 10.70 13.80
CA TYR A 228 -19.25 11.70 14.47
C TYR A 228 -18.72 12.74 13.49
N GLU A 229 -18.07 12.30 12.41
CA GLU A 229 -17.52 13.20 11.40
C GLU A 229 -18.62 14.04 10.74
N ASN A 230 -19.78 13.48 10.42
CA ASN A 230 -20.89 14.20 9.78
C ASN A 230 -21.57 15.21 10.71
N THR A 231 -21.32 15.18 12.02
CA THR A 231 -21.85 16.18 12.96
C THR A 231 -20.88 17.32 13.24
N GLN A 232 -19.58 17.14 12.95
CA GLN A 232 -18.55 18.13 13.22
C GLN A 232 -18.50 19.22 12.15
N SER A 233 -18.31 20.47 12.59
CA SER A 233 -18.03 21.60 11.72
C SER A 233 -16.64 22.15 12.03
N GLU A 234 -15.81 22.37 11.01
CA GLU A 234 -14.45 22.87 11.17
C GLU A 234 -14.03 23.78 10.02
N ILE A 235 -13.06 24.63 10.27
CA ILE A 235 -12.40 25.44 9.26
C ILE A 235 -10.92 25.16 9.35
N LEU A 236 -10.33 24.68 8.24
CA LEU A 236 -8.90 24.40 8.17
C LEU A 236 -8.25 25.16 7.02
N VAL A 237 -7.02 25.60 7.26
CA VAL A 237 -6.15 26.21 6.25
C VAL A 237 -5.11 25.19 5.86
N HIS A 238 -5.11 24.76 4.61
CA HIS A 238 -4.13 23.85 4.06
C HIS A 238 -3.07 24.63 3.29
N GLU A 239 -1.81 24.28 3.47
CA GLU A 239 -0.70 24.83 2.72
C GLU A 239 -0.26 23.88 1.63
N PHE A 240 -0.21 24.36 0.38
CA PHE A 240 0.26 23.61 -0.77
C PHE A 240 1.31 24.43 -1.51
N PHE A 241 2.59 24.09 -1.33
CA PHE A 241 3.73 24.90 -1.77
C PHE A 241 3.64 26.33 -1.19
N LYS A 242 3.29 27.32 -2.02
CA LYS A 242 3.13 28.74 -1.63
C LYS A 242 1.67 29.19 -1.67
N GLU A 243 0.75 28.26 -1.86
CA GLU A 243 -0.68 28.56 -1.99
C GLU A 243 -1.43 28.03 -0.78
N LYS A 244 -2.40 28.79 -0.29
CA LYS A 244 -3.29 28.36 0.80
C LYS A 244 -4.65 28.01 0.29
N ILE A 245 -5.21 26.93 0.78
CA ILE A 245 -6.55 26.45 0.50
C ILE A 245 -7.31 26.43 1.82
N ILE A 246 -8.47 27.08 1.87
CA ILE A 246 -9.31 27.07 3.06
C ILE A 246 -10.44 26.09 2.82
N SER A 247 -10.57 25.10 3.71
CA SER A 247 -11.72 24.20 3.75
C SER A 247 -12.66 24.60 4.88
N VAL A 248 -13.93 24.77 4.54
CA VAL A 248 -15.02 25.01 5.48
C VAL A 248 -15.93 23.82 5.43
N LYS A 249 -15.96 23.06 6.52
CA LYS A 249 -16.82 21.90 6.69
C LYS A 249 -18.00 22.27 7.56
N GLU A 250 -19.20 22.07 7.06
CA GLU A 250 -20.45 22.21 7.79
C GLU A 250 -21.20 20.88 7.71
N LYS A 251 -21.09 20.08 8.76
CA LYS A 251 -21.67 18.74 8.85
C LYS A 251 -21.17 17.82 7.72
N ASP A 252 -22.03 17.46 6.78
CA ASP A 252 -21.81 16.56 5.65
C ASP A 252 -21.32 17.27 4.37
N LYS A 253 -21.15 18.59 4.40
CA LYS A 253 -20.76 19.41 3.25
C LYS A 253 -19.46 20.14 3.48
N VAL A 254 -18.64 20.23 2.44
CA VAL A 254 -17.37 20.95 2.47
C VAL A 254 -17.30 21.95 1.32
N VAL A 255 -16.87 23.17 1.63
CA VAL A 255 -16.56 24.19 0.63
C VAL A 255 -15.07 24.48 0.69
N PHE A 256 -14.39 24.32 -0.44
CA PHE A 256 -12.98 24.66 -0.60
C PHE A 256 -12.86 26.01 -1.30
N PHE A 257 -12.14 26.94 -0.68
CA PHE A 257 -11.78 28.22 -1.26
C PHE A 257 -10.35 28.12 -1.81
N VAL A 258 -10.23 28.22 -3.13
CA VAL A 258 -8.97 28.03 -3.87
C VAL A 258 -8.64 29.30 -4.66
N LYS A 259 -7.41 29.81 -4.52
CA LYS A 259 -6.99 31.07 -5.18
C LYS A 259 -6.54 30.86 -6.63
N ASN A 260 -5.97 29.74 -6.98
CA ASN A 260 -5.34 29.50 -8.29
C ASN A 260 -5.91 28.25 -8.99
N SER A 261 -6.35 28.43 -10.23
CA SER A 261 -6.86 27.33 -11.06
C SER A 261 -5.79 26.51 -11.78
N LYS A 262 -4.55 27.03 -11.93
CA LYS A 262 -3.49 26.36 -12.70
C LYS A 262 -3.02 25.03 -12.07
N ASN A 263 -3.12 24.91 -10.75
CA ASN A 263 -2.68 23.71 -10.00
C ASN A 263 -3.84 22.89 -9.46
N LEU A 264 -5.07 23.13 -9.92
CA LEU A 264 -6.28 22.54 -9.36
C LEU A 264 -6.25 21.02 -9.33
N GLU A 265 -5.76 20.34 -10.36
CA GLU A 265 -5.68 18.88 -10.37
C GLU A 265 -4.72 18.34 -9.31
N LYS A 266 -3.58 19.01 -9.12
CA LYS A 266 -2.63 18.64 -8.06
C LYS A 266 -3.20 18.92 -6.68
N GLN A 267 -3.83 20.09 -6.48
CA GLN A 267 -4.49 20.46 -5.23
C GLN A 267 -5.64 19.50 -4.91
N LYS A 268 -6.43 19.09 -5.91
CA LYS A 268 -7.48 18.09 -5.76
C LYS A 268 -6.91 16.76 -5.29
N LYS A 269 -5.87 16.28 -5.95
CA LYS A 269 -5.26 14.97 -5.64
C LYS A 269 -4.54 14.94 -4.28
N TYR A 270 -3.85 16.02 -3.89
CA TYR A 270 -2.97 16.00 -2.71
C TYR A 270 -3.58 16.63 -1.46
N ILE A 271 -4.64 17.44 -1.58
CA ILE A 271 -5.29 18.10 -0.44
C ILE A 271 -6.77 17.77 -0.37
N ILE A 272 -7.54 18.04 -1.45
CA ILE A 272 -8.99 17.94 -1.40
C ILE A 272 -9.43 16.49 -1.19
N GLU A 273 -8.98 15.57 -2.04
CA GLU A 273 -9.36 14.16 -1.93
C GLU A 273 -8.93 13.51 -0.59
N PRO A 274 -7.68 13.67 -0.12
CA PRO A 274 -7.28 13.14 1.19
C PRO A 274 -8.11 13.73 2.35
N TYR A 275 -8.40 15.03 2.31
CA TYR A 275 -9.23 15.67 3.33
C TYR A 275 -10.66 15.10 3.33
N LEU A 276 -11.30 15.01 2.16
CA LEU A 276 -12.65 14.46 2.02
C LEU A 276 -12.72 13.02 2.54
N VAL A 277 -11.71 12.21 2.21
CA VAL A 277 -11.64 10.83 2.71
C VAL A 277 -11.44 10.80 4.22
N ALA A 278 -10.51 11.60 4.76
CA ALA A 278 -10.25 11.64 6.20
C ALA A 278 -11.49 12.09 6.99
N ARG A 279 -12.29 13.02 6.45
CA ARG A 279 -13.51 13.54 7.06
C ARG A 279 -14.79 12.81 6.64
N ARG A 280 -14.66 11.75 5.83
CA ARG A 280 -15.79 10.91 5.38
C ARG A 280 -16.91 11.68 4.70
N VAL A 281 -16.55 12.75 3.96
CA VAL A 281 -17.50 13.63 3.26
C VAL A 281 -17.46 13.34 1.77
N ASN A 282 -18.66 13.24 1.16
CA ASN A 282 -18.80 13.02 -0.29
C ASN A 282 -19.29 14.26 -1.04
N ASP A 283 -19.99 15.17 -0.36
CA ASP A 283 -20.51 16.39 -1.00
C ASP A 283 -19.57 17.56 -0.76
N PHE A 284 -19.00 18.09 -1.85
CA PHE A 284 -18.08 19.21 -1.77
C PHE A 284 -18.27 20.20 -2.93
N LYS A 285 -17.92 21.46 -2.68
CA LYS A 285 -17.88 22.53 -3.67
C LYS A 285 -16.52 23.22 -3.67
N ILE A 286 -16.04 23.59 -4.85
CA ILE A 286 -14.82 24.39 -5.00
C ILE A 286 -15.25 25.80 -5.43
N VAL A 287 -14.83 26.78 -4.66
CA VAL A 287 -15.09 28.21 -4.93
C VAL A 287 -13.76 28.89 -5.25
N PHE A 288 -13.65 29.47 -6.42
CA PHE A 288 -12.46 30.20 -6.81
C PHE A 288 -12.48 31.62 -6.23
N VAL A 289 -11.39 31.92 -5.51
CA VAL A 289 -11.18 33.25 -4.91
C VAL A 289 -10.35 34.10 -5.88
N PRO A 290 -10.77 35.34 -6.19
CA PRO A 290 -10.01 36.26 -7.03
C PRO A 290 -8.61 36.52 -6.46
N GLN A 291 -7.60 36.71 -7.32
CA GLN A 291 -6.19 36.89 -6.90
C GLN A 291 -5.99 38.15 -6.04
N ASN A 292 -6.86 39.16 -6.14
CA ASN A 292 -6.76 40.40 -5.37
C ASN A 292 -7.22 40.28 -3.90
N VAL A 293 -7.84 39.16 -3.54
CA VAL A 293 -8.33 38.89 -2.18
C VAL A 293 -7.19 38.34 -1.31
N LYS A 294 -6.87 39.07 -0.25
CA LYS A 294 -5.83 38.63 0.72
C LYS A 294 -6.40 37.90 1.91
N PHE A 295 -7.61 38.19 2.30
CA PHE A 295 -8.28 37.60 3.46
C PHE A 295 -9.71 37.22 3.11
N LEU A 296 -10.14 36.07 3.63
CA LEU A 296 -11.53 35.63 3.64
C LEU A 296 -12.09 35.76 5.05
N VAL A 297 -13.25 36.38 5.19
CA VAL A 297 -13.97 36.49 6.47
C VAL A 297 -14.95 35.32 6.53
N ILE A 298 -14.75 34.38 7.44
CA ILE A 298 -15.62 33.22 7.65
C ILE A 298 -15.92 33.16 9.14
N ASN A 299 -17.19 33.18 9.53
CA ASN A 299 -17.64 33.18 10.93
C ASN A 299 -16.92 34.24 11.80
N GLU A 300 -16.88 35.48 11.31
CA GLU A 300 -16.25 36.63 11.97
C GLU A 300 -14.72 36.54 12.18
N LYS A 301 -14.08 35.53 11.63
CA LYS A 301 -12.62 35.39 11.66
C LYS A 301 -12.00 35.61 10.30
N ASN A 302 -10.86 36.31 10.28
CA ASN A 302 -10.08 36.56 9.07
C ASN A 302 -9.09 35.45 8.81
N TYR A 303 -9.20 34.82 7.66
CA TYR A 303 -8.28 33.78 7.20
C TYR A 303 -7.44 34.31 6.04
N SER A 304 -6.10 34.23 6.17
CA SER A 304 -5.20 34.63 5.08
C SER A 304 -5.21 33.58 3.97
N VAL A 305 -5.30 34.07 2.74
CA VAL A 305 -5.24 33.26 1.50
C VAL A 305 -3.88 33.43 0.80
N GLU A 306 -2.98 34.22 1.39
CA GLU A 306 -1.58 34.37 0.95
C GLU A 306 -0.63 33.43 1.64
#